data_b460cb39d7a0a806d43577ddc05033b3
#
_entry.id   b460cb39d7a0a806d43577ddc05033b3
#
_cell.length_a   1.000
_cell.length_b   1.000
_cell.length_c   1.000
_cell.angle_alpha   90.00
_cell.angle_beta   90.00
_cell.angle_gamma   90.00
#
_symmetry.space_group_name_H-M   'P 1'
#
loop_
_entity.id
_entity.type
_entity.pdbx_description
1 polymer ?
#
loop_
_entity_poly.entity_id
_entity_poly.type
_entity_poly.pdbx_seq_one_letter_code
_entity_poly.pdbx_strand_id
1 'polypeptide(L)'
;MKRLLRICAAALAVVFLAVLTGCGGSSGSNSFTWFVDNIPANLDPQVASKAEDVIACENLYGGLVRRNADGELVPDLCESWTVSPDGLTYTFTLKSGLTYTAAKGAATDYAITAEDFVFAFRRIFRAQTASPYAVEFSAIQNSAAVLAGEAGESTLGVSASGPLTLVFRLSEKDANFLSKLTLPGAMPCDEEFFNSARGTYGLTTATTLSSGSFYIYNWTSSGLFLRRAVSAPLIDSLRLVQNTSNADKTAAQLITDEKCSAALDDTGAQTSLRSVSYSDTTWSLLFNAQEGSVLSSEPLRQALAAIARQNLNVPDSGLYAPAKGLVPDGLTVDGLDYRAAAGDPLPTIADPQSLYLEARQGMATSDFSGVTLLVPKEAGLTELAEQINGAWQKQCSLFFSVEEVPQEELNARLASGQYTIALAPIRAEGGSVYQMLQQFTAEGGSLTGYGNALYTERLALSAQQTGSTRCQLLSECEHQLLESCTVVPLLAQQKQLLLADGIRGLVFDPFTPVLDLTYAEKD
;
A
#
# COMPACT_ATOMS: atom_id res chain seq x y z
N MET A 1 -46.71 30.69 41.69
CA MET A 1 -45.93 29.51 41.45
C MET A 1 -45.97 28.96 40.00
N LYS A 2 -47.12 28.69 39.40
CA LYS A 2 -47.27 28.15 38.05
C LYS A 2 -46.71 29.05 36.91
N ARG A 3 -46.77 30.41 37.05
CA ARG A 3 -46.18 31.34 36.07
C ARG A 3 -44.64 31.46 36.16
N LEU A 4 -44.07 31.39 37.35
CA LEU A 4 -42.59 31.36 37.52
C LEU A 4 -41.98 30.07 36.95
N LEU A 5 -42.62 28.91 37.15
CA LEU A 5 -42.15 27.64 36.61
C LEU A 5 -42.16 27.63 35.05
N ARG A 6 -43.11 28.31 34.41
CA ARG A 6 -43.18 28.42 32.95
C ARG A 6 -42.11 29.35 32.38
N ILE A 7 -41.72 30.39 33.10
CA ILE A 7 -40.63 31.31 32.71
C ILE A 7 -39.28 30.62 32.88
N CYS A 8 -39.08 29.87 33.97
CA CYS A 8 -37.84 29.09 34.14
C CYS A 8 -37.70 27.95 33.12
N ALA A 9 -38.80 27.27 32.75
CA ALA A 9 -38.80 26.23 31.72
C ALA A 9 -38.53 26.81 30.32
N ALA A 10 -39.07 28.01 30.00
CA ALA A 10 -38.80 28.69 28.74
C ALA A 10 -37.35 29.23 28.68
N ALA A 11 -36.80 29.72 29.80
CA ALA A 11 -35.41 30.16 29.87
C ALA A 11 -34.40 28.98 29.74
N LEU A 12 -34.71 27.80 30.35
CA LEU A 12 -33.91 26.61 30.19
C LEU A 12 -33.97 26.06 28.74
N ALA A 13 -35.13 26.12 28.08
CA ALA A 13 -35.26 25.69 26.68
C ALA A 13 -34.51 26.61 25.71
N VAL A 14 -34.46 27.93 25.98
CA VAL A 14 -33.66 28.87 25.17
C VAL A 14 -32.16 28.69 25.39
N VAL A 15 -31.72 28.37 26.61
CA VAL A 15 -30.32 28.06 26.89
C VAL A 15 -29.93 26.71 26.27
N PHE A 16 -30.80 25.72 26.22
CA PHE A 16 -30.54 24.44 25.54
C PHE A 16 -30.56 24.58 24.02
N LEU A 17 -31.42 25.45 23.43
CA LEU A 17 -31.34 25.75 21.99
C LEU A 17 -30.09 26.59 21.63
N ALA A 18 -29.63 27.49 22.51
CA ALA A 18 -28.45 28.29 22.27
C ALA A 18 -27.14 27.45 22.34
N VAL A 19 -27.14 26.34 23.06
CA VAL A 19 -26.01 25.37 23.09
C VAL A 19 -25.99 24.48 21.84
N LEU A 20 -27.16 24.29 21.18
CA LEU A 20 -27.24 23.50 19.93
C LEU A 20 -26.97 24.33 18.66
N THR A 21 -27.00 25.68 18.74
CA THR A 21 -26.69 26.57 17.62
C THR A 21 -25.25 27.13 17.67
N GLY A 22 -24.47 26.74 18.65
CA GLY A 22 -23.09 27.21 18.86
C GLY A 22 -21.99 26.45 18.07
N CYS A 23 -22.32 25.66 17.04
CA CYS A 23 -21.36 25.01 16.15
C CYS A 23 -21.71 25.24 14.67
N GLY A 24 -22.11 26.44 14.31
CA GLY A 24 -22.35 26.86 12.94
C GLY A 24 -21.62 28.15 12.61
N GLY A 25 -20.33 28.24 12.93
CA GLY A 25 -19.43 29.24 12.42
C GLY A 25 -18.64 28.61 11.29
N SER A 26 -19.00 28.87 10.05
CA SER A 26 -18.16 28.65 8.88
C SER A 26 -17.04 29.67 8.83
N SER A 27 -16.11 29.64 9.77
CA SER A 27 -14.74 29.97 9.50
C SER A 27 -14.19 28.72 8.81
N GLY A 28 -13.66 28.83 7.59
CA GLY A 28 -13.08 27.70 6.86
C GLY A 28 -12.08 27.03 7.77
N SER A 29 -12.50 25.95 8.45
CA SER A 29 -11.58 25.21 9.29
C SER A 29 -10.64 24.47 8.34
N ASN A 30 -9.32 24.68 8.49
CA ASN A 30 -8.28 23.93 7.80
C ASN A 30 -8.29 22.45 8.26
N SER A 31 -9.49 21.88 8.34
CA SER A 31 -9.74 20.53 8.82
C SER A 31 -9.78 19.57 7.63
N PHE A 32 -9.13 18.44 7.79
CA PHE A 32 -9.16 17.34 6.84
C PHE A 32 -9.92 16.15 7.46
N THR A 33 -10.92 15.65 6.76
CA THR A 33 -11.66 14.46 7.17
C THR A 33 -11.40 13.34 6.18
N TRP A 34 -10.97 12.18 6.72
CA TRP A 34 -10.76 10.94 5.98
C TRP A 34 -11.63 9.84 6.57
N PHE A 35 -12.32 9.11 5.72
CA PHE A 35 -13.07 7.94 6.14
C PHE A 35 -12.16 6.71 6.22
N VAL A 36 -12.29 5.98 7.32
CA VAL A 36 -11.60 4.71 7.58
C VAL A 36 -12.62 3.61 7.79
N ASP A 37 -12.24 2.37 7.49
CA ASP A 37 -13.10 1.21 7.71
C ASP A 37 -13.28 0.94 9.20
N ASN A 38 -12.20 1.07 9.97
CA ASN A 38 -12.23 0.96 11.42
C ASN A 38 -11.55 2.18 12.04
N ILE A 39 -11.99 2.57 13.24
CA ILE A 39 -11.26 3.59 14.00
C ILE A 39 -9.90 3.03 14.42
N PRO A 40 -8.80 3.79 14.24
CA PRO A 40 -7.48 3.37 14.67
C PRO A 40 -7.49 2.85 16.11
N ALA A 41 -6.91 1.68 16.33
CA ALA A 41 -6.97 0.98 17.61
C ALA A 41 -5.60 0.80 18.27
N ASN A 42 -4.52 0.86 17.49
CA ASN A 42 -3.16 0.71 17.98
C ASN A 42 -2.23 1.75 17.33
N LEU A 43 -1.82 2.72 18.10
CA LEU A 43 -0.93 3.80 17.68
C LEU A 43 0.53 3.59 18.14
N ASP A 44 0.92 2.35 18.48
CA ASP A 44 2.31 1.97 18.66
C ASP A 44 2.97 1.78 17.29
N PRO A 45 3.87 2.68 16.85
CA PRO A 45 4.39 2.67 15.49
C PRO A 45 5.23 1.43 15.17
N GLN A 46 5.83 0.75 16.18
CA GLN A 46 6.61 -0.46 15.94
C GLN A 46 5.75 -1.71 15.67
N VAL A 47 4.43 -1.66 15.88
CA VAL A 47 3.51 -2.79 15.68
C VAL A 47 2.28 -2.44 14.83
N ALA A 48 2.06 -1.17 14.51
CA ALA A 48 0.96 -0.74 13.64
C ALA A 48 1.08 -1.40 12.26
N SER A 49 0.01 -2.09 11.82
CA SER A 49 -0.02 -2.83 10.55
C SER A 49 -1.33 -2.67 9.78
N LYS A 50 -2.41 -2.27 10.45
CA LYS A 50 -3.67 -1.96 9.78
C LYS A 50 -3.59 -0.59 9.13
N ALA A 51 -4.23 -0.43 7.96
CA ALA A 51 -4.17 0.80 7.18
C ALA A 51 -4.53 2.04 8.01
N GLU A 52 -5.60 1.98 8.78
CA GLU A 52 -6.04 3.09 9.64
C GLU A 52 -5.06 3.43 10.75
N ASP A 53 -4.39 2.43 11.35
CA ASP A 53 -3.38 2.62 12.39
C ASP A 53 -2.11 3.24 11.79
N VAL A 54 -1.69 2.77 10.61
CA VAL A 54 -0.54 3.31 9.85
C VAL A 54 -0.78 4.76 9.46
N ILE A 55 -1.93 5.10 8.87
CA ILE A 55 -2.30 6.49 8.53
C ILE A 55 -2.24 7.39 9.76
N ALA A 56 -2.74 6.91 10.90
CA ALA A 56 -2.68 7.67 12.14
C ALA A 56 -1.24 7.87 12.61
N CYS A 57 -0.40 6.82 12.57
CA CYS A 57 1.01 6.89 12.96
C CYS A 57 1.81 7.84 12.06
N GLU A 58 1.61 7.81 10.74
CA GLU A 58 2.28 8.71 9.78
C GLU A 58 2.08 10.20 10.10
N ASN A 59 0.94 10.56 10.65
CA ASN A 59 0.62 11.94 11.02
C ASN A 59 1.04 12.29 12.47
N LEU A 60 1.03 11.29 13.37
CA LEU A 60 1.40 11.49 14.78
C LEU A 60 2.90 11.52 15.02
N TYR A 61 3.66 10.76 14.23
CA TYR A 61 5.09 10.60 14.46
C TYR A 61 5.91 11.23 13.35
N GLY A 62 7.03 11.85 13.74
CA GLY A 62 8.11 12.22 12.86
C GLY A 62 9.15 11.12 12.83
N GLY A 63 9.73 10.88 11.66
CA GLY A 63 10.84 9.96 11.45
C GLY A 63 12.17 10.70 11.24
N LEU A 64 13.23 9.95 10.93
CA LEU A 64 14.50 10.57 10.52
C LEU A 64 14.34 11.36 9.23
N VAL A 65 13.67 10.77 8.27
CA VAL A 65 13.36 11.30 6.94
C VAL A 65 11.88 11.12 6.65
N ARG A 66 11.36 11.91 5.71
CA ARG A 66 9.96 11.87 5.27
C ARG A 66 9.90 12.06 3.76
N ARG A 67 8.81 11.68 3.12
CA ARG A 67 8.54 12.07 1.72
C ARG A 67 7.83 13.41 1.68
N ASN A 68 8.22 14.25 0.73
CA ASN A 68 7.45 15.46 0.38
C ASN A 68 6.36 15.13 -0.65
N ALA A 69 5.56 16.12 -1.05
CA ALA A 69 4.49 15.97 -2.03
C ALA A 69 4.96 15.53 -3.43
N ASP A 70 6.24 15.73 -3.74
CA ASP A 70 6.86 15.32 -5.00
C ASP A 70 7.45 13.90 -4.92
N GLY A 71 7.28 13.22 -3.76
CA GLY A 71 7.80 11.88 -3.50
C GLY A 71 9.28 11.82 -3.13
N GLU A 72 9.96 12.97 -3.00
CA GLU A 72 11.37 13.03 -2.65
C GLU A 72 11.58 12.82 -1.14
N LEU A 73 12.68 12.15 -0.77
CA LEU A 73 13.09 12.01 0.62
C LEU A 73 13.73 13.30 1.12
N VAL A 74 13.15 13.85 2.18
CA VAL A 74 13.62 15.08 2.83
C VAL A 74 13.89 14.82 4.32
N PRO A 75 14.81 15.60 4.97
CA PRO A 75 14.99 15.53 6.41
C PRO A 75 13.70 15.85 7.16
N ASP A 76 13.37 15.03 8.20
CA ASP A 76 12.26 15.30 9.11
C ASP A 76 12.78 15.65 10.52
N LEU A 77 12.95 14.68 11.41
CA LEU A 77 13.58 14.93 12.72
C LEU A 77 15.11 14.99 12.63
N CYS A 78 15.75 14.46 11.60
CA CYS A 78 17.15 14.72 11.35
C CYS A 78 17.37 16.08 10.67
N GLU A 79 18.53 16.67 10.86
CA GLU A 79 19.01 17.83 10.13
C GLU A 79 19.70 17.38 8.82
N SER A 80 20.45 16.29 8.90
CA SER A 80 21.23 15.75 7.77
C SER A 80 21.60 14.28 8.01
N TRP A 81 22.04 13.62 6.95
CA TRP A 81 22.65 12.28 7.02
C TRP A 81 23.82 12.14 6.06
N THR A 82 24.68 11.16 6.34
CA THR A 82 25.77 10.73 5.46
C THR A 82 25.76 9.23 5.32
N VAL A 83 26.24 8.74 4.17
CA VAL A 83 26.38 7.32 3.87
C VAL A 83 27.85 7.03 3.57
N SER A 84 28.41 5.98 4.15
CA SER A 84 29.79 5.55 3.88
C SER A 84 29.95 5.11 2.42
N PRO A 85 31.16 5.18 1.85
CA PRO A 85 31.40 4.80 0.45
C PRO A 85 31.03 3.34 0.11
N ASP A 86 31.08 2.45 1.10
CA ASP A 86 30.65 1.06 0.95
C ASP A 86 29.14 0.86 1.02
N GLY A 87 28.36 1.93 1.39
CA GLY A 87 26.91 1.87 1.51
C GLY A 87 26.42 1.11 2.74
N LEU A 88 27.30 0.79 3.70
CA LEU A 88 26.96 -0.04 4.86
C LEU A 88 26.79 0.74 6.16
N THR A 89 27.21 2.00 6.22
CA THR A 89 27.06 2.83 7.42
C THR A 89 26.31 4.13 7.08
N TYR A 90 25.22 4.36 7.83
CA TYR A 90 24.41 5.57 7.73
C TYR A 90 24.55 6.32 9.04
N THR A 91 24.90 7.60 8.98
CA THR A 91 25.02 8.47 10.16
C THR A 91 24.06 9.64 10.01
N PHE A 92 23.15 9.80 10.97
CA PHE A 92 22.15 10.86 11.03
C PHE A 92 22.51 11.84 12.14
N THR A 93 22.39 13.14 11.83
CA THR A 93 22.44 14.22 12.82
C THR A 93 21.01 14.68 13.08
N LEU A 94 20.51 14.58 14.31
CA LEU A 94 19.18 15.02 14.68
C LEU A 94 19.14 16.55 14.88
N LYS A 95 17.99 17.16 14.65
CA LYS A 95 17.70 18.54 15.02
C LYS A 95 17.77 18.68 16.54
N SER A 96 18.25 19.82 17.03
CA SER A 96 18.31 20.07 18.47
C SER A 96 16.98 20.58 19.03
N GLY A 97 16.72 20.31 20.31
CA GLY A 97 15.56 20.82 21.04
C GLY A 97 14.23 20.20 20.68
N LEU A 98 14.24 19.02 20.05
CA LEU A 98 13.03 18.27 19.78
C LEU A 98 12.46 17.66 21.07
N THR A 99 11.14 17.72 21.23
CA THR A 99 10.41 17.13 22.36
C THR A 99 9.15 16.44 21.88
N TYR A 100 8.72 15.42 22.62
CA TYR A 100 7.42 14.82 22.39
C TYR A 100 6.29 15.74 22.83
N THR A 101 5.14 15.58 22.22
CA THR A 101 3.90 16.27 22.57
C THR A 101 2.90 15.25 23.12
N ALA A 102 2.34 15.53 24.28
CA ALA A 102 1.27 14.71 24.85
C ALA A 102 -0.10 15.08 24.25
N ALA A 103 -1.10 14.28 24.59
CA ALA A 103 -2.48 14.54 24.16
C ALA A 103 -2.95 15.95 24.52
N LYS A 104 -3.84 16.50 23.70
CA LYS A 104 -4.35 17.88 23.78
C LYS A 104 -3.28 18.95 23.62
N GLY A 105 -2.10 18.59 23.09
CA GLY A 105 -1.01 19.52 22.83
C GLY A 105 -0.26 19.92 24.11
N ALA A 106 -0.34 19.12 25.18
CA ALA A 106 0.42 19.39 26.38
C ALA A 106 1.92 19.15 26.12
N ALA A 107 2.74 20.12 26.53
CA ALA A 107 4.20 20.00 26.49
C ALA A 107 4.67 18.90 27.43
N THR A 108 5.76 18.25 27.08
CA THR A 108 6.39 17.21 27.91
C THR A 108 7.87 17.55 28.15
N ASP A 109 8.44 16.92 29.16
CA ASP A 109 9.89 16.98 29.41
C ASP A 109 10.65 15.86 28.68
N TYR A 110 9.96 15.03 27.89
CA TYR A 110 10.56 13.96 27.09
C TYR A 110 11.23 14.56 25.85
N ALA A 111 12.55 14.59 25.84
CA ALA A 111 13.33 15.03 24.68
C ALA A 111 13.45 13.90 23.66
N ILE A 112 13.36 14.24 22.36
CA ILE A 112 13.61 13.27 21.29
C ILE A 112 15.12 13.23 21.04
N THR A 113 15.71 12.06 21.23
CA THR A 113 17.15 11.81 21.11
C THR A 113 17.45 10.63 20.20
N ALA A 114 18.73 10.41 19.89
CA ALA A 114 19.17 9.25 19.13
C ALA A 114 18.89 7.91 19.85
N GLU A 115 18.85 7.92 21.21
CA GLU A 115 18.53 6.71 21.98
C GLU A 115 17.08 6.26 21.79
N ASP A 116 16.14 7.17 21.51
CA ASP A 116 14.74 6.80 21.24
C ASP A 116 14.61 5.99 19.95
N PHE A 117 15.42 6.31 18.95
CA PHE A 117 15.52 5.51 17.72
C PHE A 117 16.20 4.17 17.99
N VAL A 118 17.30 4.15 18.77
CA VAL A 118 17.96 2.90 19.17
C VAL A 118 16.97 1.99 19.89
N PHE A 119 16.19 2.52 20.83
CA PHE A 119 15.19 1.77 21.56
C PHE A 119 14.06 1.26 20.61
N ALA A 120 13.55 2.10 19.70
CA ALA A 120 12.56 1.71 18.73
C ALA A 120 13.02 0.51 17.86
N PHE A 121 14.25 0.56 17.34
CA PHE A 121 14.80 -0.53 16.54
C PHE A 121 15.08 -1.80 17.38
N ARG A 122 15.51 -1.68 18.63
CA ARG A 122 15.60 -2.82 19.54
C ARG A 122 14.23 -3.47 19.75
N ARG A 123 13.16 -2.68 19.90
CA ARG A 123 11.80 -3.20 20.01
C ARG A 123 11.37 -3.96 18.77
N ILE A 124 11.69 -3.49 17.56
CA ILE A 124 11.37 -4.19 16.29
C ILE A 124 11.93 -5.62 16.31
N PHE A 125 13.14 -5.81 16.80
CA PHE A 125 13.82 -7.12 16.81
C PHE A 125 13.66 -7.92 18.11
N ARG A 126 12.83 -7.47 19.05
CA ARG A 126 12.37 -8.31 20.16
C ARG A 126 11.31 -9.29 19.65
N ALA A 127 11.53 -10.59 19.81
CA ALA A 127 10.54 -11.60 19.40
C ALA A 127 9.15 -11.36 20.00
N GLN A 128 9.08 -10.88 21.25
CA GLN A 128 7.81 -10.59 21.95
C GLN A 128 7.04 -9.40 21.33
N THR A 129 7.72 -8.48 20.66
CA THR A 129 7.06 -7.35 19.97
C THR A 129 6.28 -7.83 18.75
N ALA A 130 6.73 -8.93 18.10
CA ALA A 130 6.16 -9.44 16.85
C ALA A 130 5.95 -8.34 15.81
N SER A 131 6.95 -7.46 15.66
CA SER A 131 6.88 -6.31 14.76
C SER A 131 6.77 -6.74 13.30
N PRO A 132 5.81 -6.22 12.53
CA PRO A 132 5.73 -6.48 11.09
C PRO A 132 6.92 -5.87 10.32
N TYR A 133 7.65 -4.93 10.92
CA TYR A 133 8.77 -4.22 10.29
C TYR A 133 10.12 -4.94 10.42
N ALA A 134 10.20 -6.06 11.16
CA ALA A 134 11.46 -6.80 11.32
C ALA A 134 12.04 -7.27 9.98
N VAL A 135 11.19 -7.68 9.04
CA VAL A 135 11.59 -8.11 7.68
C VAL A 135 12.14 -6.92 6.88
N GLU A 136 11.49 -5.75 6.99
CA GLU A 136 11.89 -4.53 6.26
C GLU A 136 13.30 -4.07 6.63
N PHE A 137 13.68 -4.22 7.89
CA PHE A 137 14.97 -3.81 8.41
C PHE A 137 15.98 -4.95 8.61
N SER A 138 15.76 -6.10 7.97
CA SER A 138 16.61 -7.29 8.08
C SER A 138 18.07 -7.08 7.68
N ALA A 139 18.37 -6.09 6.83
CA ALA A 139 19.73 -5.72 6.46
C ALA A 139 20.55 -5.12 7.61
N ILE A 140 19.93 -4.68 8.72
CA ILE A 140 20.66 -4.16 9.89
C ILE A 140 21.51 -5.28 10.49
N GLN A 141 22.78 -4.97 10.78
CA GLN A 141 23.74 -5.92 11.34
C GLN A 141 23.19 -6.59 12.60
N ASN A 142 23.33 -7.91 12.69
CA ASN A 142 22.85 -8.78 13.78
C ASN A 142 21.32 -8.85 13.97
N SER A 143 20.52 -8.29 13.06
CA SER A 143 19.06 -8.30 13.13
C SER A 143 18.48 -9.70 13.31
N ALA A 144 18.88 -10.66 12.48
CA ALA A 144 18.41 -12.05 12.54
C ALA A 144 18.77 -12.74 13.87
N ALA A 145 20.02 -12.59 14.32
CA ALA A 145 20.49 -13.21 15.56
C ALA A 145 19.79 -12.62 16.81
N VAL A 146 19.52 -11.32 16.79
CA VAL A 146 18.76 -10.65 17.87
C VAL A 146 17.31 -11.13 17.87
N LEU A 147 16.66 -11.18 16.70
CA LEU A 147 15.27 -11.65 16.56
C LEU A 147 15.11 -13.12 17.00
N ALA A 148 16.10 -13.96 16.68
CA ALA A 148 16.13 -15.36 17.12
C ALA A 148 16.49 -15.54 18.61
N GLY A 149 16.89 -14.48 19.30
CA GLY A 149 17.35 -14.55 20.70
C GLY A 149 18.76 -15.16 20.86
N GLU A 150 19.52 -15.29 19.77
CA GLU A 150 20.89 -15.82 19.74
C GLU A 150 21.93 -14.76 20.12
N ALA A 151 21.56 -13.47 20.00
CA ALA A 151 22.39 -12.33 20.36
C ALA A 151 21.61 -11.31 21.18
N GLY A 152 22.28 -10.56 22.03
CA GLY A 152 21.67 -9.51 22.84
C GLY A 152 21.32 -8.27 22.00
N GLU A 153 20.25 -7.55 22.35
CA GLU A 153 19.77 -6.34 21.65
C GLU A 153 20.86 -5.25 21.49
N SER A 154 21.83 -5.20 22.42
CA SER A 154 22.94 -4.24 22.34
C SER A 154 23.92 -4.51 21.20
N THR A 155 23.85 -5.68 20.55
CA THR A 155 24.68 -6.05 19.40
C THR A 155 24.06 -5.65 18.07
N LEU A 156 22.80 -5.19 18.09
CA LEU A 156 22.12 -4.71 16.89
C LEU A 156 22.90 -3.55 16.26
N GLY A 157 23.01 -3.53 14.94
CA GLY A 157 23.72 -2.50 14.17
C GLY A 157 23.09 -1.11 14.25
N VAL A 158 22.50 -0.73 15.37
CA VAL A 158 21.94 0.61 15.64
C VAL A 158 22.50 1.15 16.93
N SER A 159 23.07 2.36 16.92
CA SER A 159 23.70 2.95 18.10
C SER A 159 23.63 4.48 18.08
N ALA A 160 23.56 5.08 19.27
CA ALA A 160 23.76 6.52 19.46
C ALA A 160 25.22 6.79 19.84
N SER A 161 25.87 7.74 19.18
CA SER A 161 27.21 8.23 19.55
C SER A 161 27.15 9.60 20.24
N GLY A 162 25.99 9.91 20.82
CA GLY A 162 25.63 11.11 21.53
C GLY A 162 24.14 11.39 21.37
N PRO A 163 23.59 12.37 22.06
CA PRO A 163 22.13 12.58 22.07
C PRO A 163 21.54 12.94 20.69
N LEU A 164 22.34 13.46 19.77
CA LEU A 164 21.90 13.92 18.45
C LEU A 164 22.53 13.12 17.30
N THR A 165 23.30 12.07 17.56
CA THR A 165 23.97 11.32 16.49
C THR A 165 23.58 9.86 16.52
N LEU A 166 22.85 9.42 15.50
CA LEU A 166 22.39 8.05 15.31
C LEU A 166 23.18 7.38 14.19
N VAL A 167 23.62 6.15 14.42
CA VAL A 167 24.40 5.37 13.44
C VAL A 167 23.74 4.03 13.21
N PHE A 168 23.49 3.72 11.92
CA PHE A 168 23.12 2.38 11.48
C PHE A 168 24.31 1.71 10.78
N ARG A 169 24.48 0.41 11.04
CA ARG A 169 25.39 -0.48 10.33
C ARG A 169 24.61 -1.62 9.73
N LEU A 170 24.76 -1.81 8.44
CA LEU A 170 24.12 -2.88 7.69
C LEU A 170 25.10 -4.04 7.50
N SER A 171 24.58 -5.26 7.44
CA SER A 171 25.33 -6.47 7.07
C SER A 171 25.52 -6.58 5.56
N GLU A 172 24.60 -5.98 4.80
CA GLU A 172 24.61 -5.95 3.33
C GLU A 172 23.99 -4.62 2.85
N LYS A 173 24.26 -4.26 1.59
CA LYS A 173 23.68 -3.06 1.01
C LYS A 173 22.16 -3.21 0.85
N ASP A 174 21.43 -2.21 1.28
CA ASP A 174 19.99 -2.07 1.01
C ASP A 174 19.73 -0.71 0.34
N ALA A 175 19.45 -0.74 -0.95
CA ALA A 175 19.16 0.48 -1.73
C ALA A 175 17.94 1.24 -1.22
N ASN A 176 17.01 0.54 -0.59
CA ASN A 176 15.77 1.10 -0.07
C ASN A 176 15.87 1.51 1.40
N PHE A 177 17.03 1.35 2.04
CA PHE A 177 17.17 1.59 3.48
C PHE A 177 16.66 2.98 3.90
N LEU A 178 17.05 4.04 3.19
CA LEU A 178 16.57 5.40 3.46
C LEU A 178 15.04 5.53 3.27
N SER A 179 14.49 4.93 2.22
CA SER A 179 13.04 4.90 2.00
C SER A 179 12.30 4.16 3.10
N LYS A 180 12.84 3.02 3.57
CA LYS A 180 12.25 2.25 4.66
C LYS A 180 12.21 3.02 5.98
N LEU A 181 13.11 3.99 6.19
CA LEU A 181 13.10 4.85 7.38
C LEU A 181 11.91 5.83 7.43
N THR A 182 11.08 5.89 6.38
CA THR A 182 9.79 6.60 6.43
C THR A 182 8.67 5.75 7.04
N LEU A 183 8.84 4.43 7.15
CA LEU A 183 7.82 3.52 7.71
C LEU A 183 7.59 3.78 9.20
N PRO A 184 6.37 3.58 9.72
CA PRO A 184 6.06 3.81 11.14
C PRO A 184 7.01 3.09 12.10
N GLY A 185 7.44 1.87 11.77
CA GLY A 185 8.39 1.12 12.59
C GLY A 185 9.69 1.85 12.91
N ALA A 186 10.14 2.75 12.04
CA ALA A 186 11.37 3.52 12.21
C ALA A 186 11.19 4.80 13.07
N MET A 187 9.97 5.11 13.53
CA MET A 187 9.68 6.29 14.34
C MET A 187 10.25 6.14 15.76
N PRO A 188 10.66 7.23 16.43
CA PRO A 188 11.29 7.17 17.75
C PRO A 188 10.30 6.74 18.83
N CYS A 189 10.80 6.09 19.87
CA CYS A 189 10.06 5.66 21.04
C CYS A 189 10.86 5.97 22.32
N ASP A 190 10.33 6.84 23.17
CA ASP A 190 10.95 7.13 24.46
C ASP A 190 10.84 5.91 25.40
N GLU A 191 11.97 5.40 25.87
CA GLU A 191 12.04 4.17 26.69
C GLU A 191 11.38 4.36 28.06
N GLU A 192 11.56 5.51 28.71
CA GLU A 192 10.99 5.78 30.03
C GLU A 192 9.45 5.84 29.94
N PHE A 193 8.93 6.57 28.98
CA PHE A 193 7.49 6.65 28.76
C PHE A 193 6.90 5.29 28.36
N PHE A 194 7.56 4.54 27.46
CA PHE A 194 7.13 3.20 27.07
C PHE A 194 7.02 2.28 28.28
N ASN A 195 8.03 2.26 29.16
CA ASN A 195 8.03 1.43 30.35
C ASN A 195 6.97 1.89 31.37
N SER A 196 6.71 3.20 31.45
CA SER A 196 5.66 3.76 32.31
C SER A 196 4.25 3.35 31.88
N ALA A 197 4.04 3.12 30.58
CA ALA A 197 2.78 2.69 29.99
C ALA A 197 2.38 1.23 30.32
N ARG A 198 3.29 0.43 30.86
CA ARG A 198 3.02 -0.92 31.39
C ARG A 198 2.23 -1.82 30.44
N GLY A 199 2.63 -1.88 29.16
CA GLY A 199 2.02 -2.70 28.12
C GLY A 199 0.78 -2.09 27.46
N THR A 200 0.46 -0.82 27.72
CA THR A 200 -0.63 -0.09 27.06
C THR A 200 -0.13 1.02 26.13
N TYR A 201 1.15 1.05 25.81
CA TYR A 201 1.73 2.03 24.88
C TYR A 201 1.01 2.00 23.54
N GLY A 202 0.60 3.18 23.05
CA GLY A 202 -0.13 3.31 21.80
C GLY A 202 -1.61 2.86 21.84
N LEU A 203 -2.14 2.40 22.99
CA LEU A 203 -3.51 1.89 23.10
C LEU A 203 -4.51 2.88 23.69
N THR A 204 -4.05 3.96 24.28
CA THR A 204 -4.90 5.00 24.85
C THR A 204 -4.28 6.38 24.64
N THR A 205 -5.13 7.41 24.72
CA THR A 205 -4.68 8.82 24.64
C THR A 205 -3.62 9.15 25.70
N ALA A 206 -3.70 8.54 26.89
CA ALA A 206 -2.77 8.81 27.99
C ALA A 206 -1.42 8.07 27.85
N THR A 207 -1.37 7.04 27.02
CA THR A 207 -0.19 6.19 26.81
C THR A 207 0.38 6.33 25.40
N THR A 208 0.11 7.45 24.75
CA THR A 208 0.62 7.81 23.42
C THR A 208 1.26 9.19 23.48
N LEU A 209 2.50 9.30 23.04
CA LEU A 209 3.21 10.56 22.77
C LEU A 209 3.34 10.74 21.27
N SER A 210 3.34 11.98 20.81
CA SER A 210 3.53 12.33 19.41
C SER A 210 4.89 12.99 19.21
N SER A 211 5.64 12.58 18.20
CA SER A 211 6.91 13.20 17.80
C SER A 211 6.77 14.02 16.49
N GLY A 212 5.61 13.95 15.81
CA GLY A 212 5.37 14.53 14.50
C GLY A 212 4.58 15.83 14.52
N SER A 213 4.01 16.14 13.36
CA SER A 213 3.29 17.40 13.12
C SER A 213 1.96 17.50 13.85
N PHE A 214 1.36 16.37 14.21
CA PHE A 214 0.07 16.32 14.89
C PHE A 214 0.16 15.63 16.24
N TYR A 215 -0.79 15.97 17.13
CA TYR A 215 -1.01 15.31 18.41
C TYR A 215 -2.47 14.83 18.53
N ILE A 216 -2.73 13.88 19.43
CA ILE A 216 -4.09 13.39 19.69
C ILE A 216 -4.85 14.47 20.46
N TYR A 217 -5.87 15.05 19.83
CA TYR A 217 -6.82 15.94 20.51
C TYR A 217 -7.90 15.15 21.22
N ASN A 218 -8.48 14.15 20.53
CA ASN A 218 -9.49 13.26 21.08
C ASN A 218 -9.45 11.90 20.37
N TRP A 219 -9.70 10.83 21.12
CA TRP A 219 -9.75 9.46 20.61
C TRP A 219 -10.89 8.70 21.29
N THR A 220 -11.91 8.34 20.53
CA THR A 220 -13.14 7.71 20.99
C THR A 220 -13.58 6.62 20.00
N SER A 221 -14.66 5.91 20.34
CA SER A 221 -15.28 4.96 19.41
C SER A 221 -15.91 5.62 18.16
N SER A 222 -16.05 6.95 18.14
CA SER A 222 -16.58 7.69 16.98
C SER A 222 -15.47 8.20 16.04
N GLY A 223 -14.22 8.19 16.44
CA GLY A 223 -13.10 8.64 15.63
C GLY A 223 -11.84 8.97 16.39
N LEU A 224 -10.76 9.12 15.64
CA LEU A 224 -9.51 9.70 16.09
C LEU A 224 -9.39 11.12 15.50
N PHE A 225 -9.19 12.09 16.39
CA PHE A 225 -9.12 13.52 16.07
C PHE A 225 -7.74 14.04 16.43
N LEU A 226 -7.00 14.44 15.42
CA LEU A 226 -5.64 14.97 15.54
C LEU A 226 -5.65 16.48 15.32
N ARG A 227 -4.75 17.19 15.98
CA ARG A 227 -4.48 18.61 15.75
C ARG A 227 -3.02 18.87 15.56
N ARG A 228 -2.69 19.87 14.75
CA ARG A 228 -1.32 20.29 14.49
C ARG A 228 -0.68 20.88 15.75
N ALA A 229 0.53 20.44 16.05
CA ALA A 229 1.27 20.85 17.24
C ALA A 229 1.73 22.32 17.16
N VAL A 230 2.09 22.79 15.96
CA VAL A 230 2.57 24.16 15.74
C VAL A 230 1.66 24.82 14.69
N SER A 231 1.18 26.04 15.00
CA SER A 231 0.35 26.82 14.08
C SER A 231 1.14 27.15 12.80
N ALA A 232 0.58 26.83 11.65
CA ALA A 232 1.13 27.07 10.33
C ALA A 232 -0.04 27.31 9.34
N PRO A 233 0.19 27.92 8.17
CA PRO A 233 -0.83 28.05 7.12
C PRO A 233 -1.04 26.72 6.38
N LEU A 234 -1.18 25.64 7.14
CA LEU A 234 -1.35 24.26 6.70
C LEU A 234 -2.66 23.72 7.27
N ILE A 235 -3.05 22.51 6.87
CA ILE A 235 -4.16 21.79 7.51
C ILE A 235 -3.85 21.66 9.01
N ASP A 236 -4.76 22.12 9.84
CA ASP A 236 -4.60 22.23 11.29
C ASP A 236 -5.15 21.02 12.05
N SER A 237 -6.03 20.24 11.41
CA SER A 237 -6.64 19.07 12.06
C SER A 237 -6.96 17.95 11.06
N LEU A 238 -6.76 16.70 11.52
CA LEU A 238 -7.12 15.48 10.82
C LEU A 238 -8.19 14.73 11.62
N ARG A 239 -9.22 14.27 10.93
CA ARG A 239 -10.32 13.49 11.49
C ARG A 239 -10.37 12.14 10.77
N LEU A 240 -10.04 11.08 11.47
CA LEU A 240 -10.21 9.69 11.02
C LEU A 240 -11.50 9.14 11.61
N VAL A 241 -12.52 8.96 10.78
CA VAL A 241 -13.90 8.60 11.21
C VAL A 241 -14.49 7.55 10.28
N GLN A 242 -15.43 6.74 10.79
CA GLN A 242 -16.14 5.78 9.94
C GLN A 242 -17.27 6.45 9.16
N ASN A 243 -17.50 6.00 7.94
CA ASN A 243 -18.64 6.42 7.13
C ASN A 243 -19.90 5.59 7.47
N THR A 244 -20.50 5.84 8.62
CA THR A 244 -21.68 5.09 9.09
C THR A 244 -23.02 5.62 8.57
N SER A 245 -23.06 6.85 8.04
CA SER A 245 -24.30 7.55 7.72
C SER A 245 -24.48 7.89 6.25
N ASN A 246 -23.49 7.60 5.40
CA ASN A 246 -23.50 7.99 3.99
C ASN A 246 -23.04 6.82 3.09
N ALA A 247 -23.39 5.59 3.45
CA ALA A 247 -22.99 4.39 2.71
C ALA A 247 -23.59 4.32 1.28
N ASP A 248 -24.65 5.08 1.04
CA ASP A 248 -25.33 5.22 -0.25
C ASP A 248 -24.72 6.28 -1.18
N LYS A 249 -23.73 7.06 -0.69
CA LYS A 249 -23.11 8.14 -1.47
C LYS A 249 -21.85 7.69 -2.17
N THR A 250 -21.67 8.18 -3.38
CA THR A 250 -20.40 8.02 -4.11
C THR A 250 -19.28 8.87 -3.49
N ALA A 251 -18.02 8.56 -3.78
CA ALA A 251 -16.87 9.34 -3.35
C ALA A 251 -17.00 10.84 -3.71
N ALA A 252 -17.42 11.13 -4.95
CA ALA A 252 -17.66 12.50 -5.40
C ALA A 252 -18.77 13.21 -4.61
N GLN A 253 -19.87 12.52 -4.31
CA GLN A 253 -20.96 13.09 -3.48
C GLN A 253 -20.52 13.36 -2.05
N LEU A 254 -19.70 12.47 -1.46
CA LEU A 254 -19.17 12.68 -0.12
C LEU A 254 -18.33 13.96 -0.02
N ILE A 255 -17.53 14.24 -1.04
CA ILE A 255 -16.70 15.45 -1.09
C ILE A 255 -17.57 16.68 -1.36
N THR A 256 -18.47 16.63 -2.36
CA THR A 256 -19.35 17.76 -2.71
C THR A 256 -20.27 18.15 -1.56
N ASP A 257 -20.73 17.18 -0.76
CA ASP A 257 -21.55 17.40 0.43
C ASP A 257 -20.72 17.73 1.68
N GLU A 258 -19.42 17.98 1.55
CA GLU A 258 -18.48 18.30 2.64
C GLU A 258 -18.45 17.26 3.77
N LYS A 259 -18.66 15.97 3.44
CA LYS A 259 -18.62 14.87 4.42
C LYS A 259 -17.19 14.40 4.68
N CYS A 260 -16.35 14.46 3.64
CA CYS A 260 -14.91 14.19 3.74
C CYS A 260 -14.11 15.17 2.86
N SER A 261 -12.82 15.22 3.08
CA SER A 261 -11.89 16.10 2.35
C SER A 261 -11.22 15.41 1.17
N ALA A 262 -11.16 14.09 1.21
CA ALA A 262 -10.70 13.25 0.12
C ALA A 262 -11.39 11.88 0.22
N ALA A 263 -11.48 11.17 -0.89
CA ALA A 263 -12.05 9.83 -0.96
C ALA A 263 -11.45 9.03 -2.11
N LEU A 264 -11.29 7.74 -1.91
CA LEU A 264 -10.93 6.82 -2.98
C LEU A 264 -12.16 6.54 -3.85
N ASP A 265 -11.98 6.59 -5.18
CA ASP A 265 -12.97 6.20 -6.15
C ASP A 265 -12.41 5.08 -7.04
N ASP A 266 -13.08 3.95 -7.02
CA ASP A 266 -12.81 2.76 -7.81
C ASP A 266 -13.95 2.43 -8.79
N THR A 267 -14.85 3.38 -9.00
CA THR A 267 -16.03 3.21 -9.89
C THR A 267 -15.76 3.63 -11.33
N GLY A 268 -14.69 4.40 -11.57
CA GLY A 268 -14.38 4.99 -12.87
C GLY A 268 -15.32 6.15 -13.26
N ALA A 269 -16.12 6.65 -12.31
CA ALA A 269 -17.07 7.72 -12.58
C ALA A 269 -16.35 9.01 -12.95
N GLN A 270 -16.81 9.68 -14.01
CA GLN A 270 -16.29 11.00 -14.39
C GLN A 270 -16.74 12.07 -13.37
N THR A 271 -15.79 12.90 -12.97
CA THR A 271 -16.06 13.99 -12.01
C THR A 271 -15.29 15.24 -12.42
N SER A 272 -15.79 16.41 -11.99
CA SER A 272 -15.05 17.69 -12.10
C SER A 272 -14.14 17.96 -10.91
N LEU A 273 -14.15 17.11 -9.89
CA LEU A 273 -13.26 17.23 -8.74
C LEU A 273 -11.80 17.00 -9.16
N ARG A 274 -10.89 17.65 -8.45
CA ARG A 274 -9.47 17.35 -8.57
C ARG A 274 -9.23 15.89 -8.20
N SER A 275 -8.46 15.17 -9.01
CA SER A 275 -8.15 13.77 -8.77
C SER A 275 -6.69 13.45 -9.02
N VAL A 276 -6.20 12.42 -8.32
CA VAL A 276 -4.93 11.75 -8.57
C VAL A 276 -5.26 10.35 -9.04
N SER A 277 -5.03 10.09 -10.34
CA SER A 277 -5.27 8.75 -10.92
C SER A 277 -4.10 7.82 -10.65
N TYR A 278 -4.39 6.56 -10.37
CA TYR A 278 -3.41 5.50 -10.18
C TYR A 278 -3.98 4.14 -10.60
N SER A 279 -3.10 3.16 -10.74
CA SER A 279 -3.47 1.76 -10.96
C SER A 279 -2.60 0.90 -10.05
N ASP A 280 -3.23 0.11 -9.20
CA ASP A 280 -2.55 -0.82 -8.29
C ASP A 280 -2.84 -2.29 -8.64
N THR A 281 -3.68 -2.53 -9.63
CA THR A 281 -4.19 -3.85 -9.97
C THR A 281 -4.16 -4.09 -11.48
N THR A 282 -3.54 -5.19 -11.89
CA THR A 282 -3.57 -5.69 -13.27
C THR A 282 -4.42 -6.95 -13.34
N TRP A 283 -5.54 -6.89 -14.05
CA TRP A 283 -6.38 -8.05 -14.35
C TRP A 283 -5.75 -8.87 -15.46
N SER A 284 -5.47 -10.11 -15.15
CA SER A 284 -4.70 -11.02 -16.01
C SER A 284 -5.41 -12.36 -16.19
N LEU A 285 -5.25 -12.97 -17.36
CA LEU A 285 -5.51 -14.41 -17.49
C LEU A 285 -4.31 -15.16 -16.91
N LEU A 286 -4.58 -16.11 -16.04
CA LEU A 286 -3.63 -17.05 -15.49
C LEU A 286 -3.89 -18.43 -16.12
N PHE A 287 -2.88 -18.99 -16.77
CA PHE A 287 -2.90 -20.35 -17.28
C PHE A 287 -2.14 -21.26 -16.32
N ASN A 288 -2.81 -22.27 -15.78
CA ASN A 288 -2.14 -23.26 -14.94
C ASN A 288 -1.25 -24.17 -15.80
N ALA A 289 0.05 -23.92 -15.72
CA ALA A 289 1.08 -24.59 -16.52
C ALA A 289 1.68 -25.83 -15.83
N GLN A 290 1.06 -26.34 -14.76
CA GLN A 290 1.53 -27.53 -14.06
C GLN A 290 1.66 -28.73 -15.00
N GLU A 291 2.65 -29.59 -14.71
CA GLU A 291 2.88 -30.80 -15.46
C GLU A 291 1.63 -31.70 -15.51
N GLY A 292 1.32 -32.22 -16.70
CA GLY A 292 0.11 -33.01 -16.93
C GLY A 292 -1.13 -32.20 -17.34
N SER A 293 -1.12 -30.88 -17.23
CA SER A 293 -2.14 -30.00 -17.82
C SER A 293 -1.94 -29.86 -19.32
N VAL A 294 -3.02 -29.79 -20.11
CA VAL A 294 -2.96 -29.42 -21.53
C VAL A 294 -2.33 -28.05 -21.72
N LEU A 295 -2.49 -27.16 -20.73
CA LEU A 295 -1.90 -25.82 -20.70
C LEU A 295 -0.42 -25.80 -20.25
N SER A 296 0.24 -26.95 -20.04
CA SER A 296 1.69 -27.03 -19.88
C SER A 296 2.44 -26.71 -21.18
N SER A 297 1.78 -26.85 -22.36
CA SER A 297 2.32 -26.47 -23.65
C SER A 297 2.44 -24.95 -23.79
N GLU A 298 3.67 -24.42 -23.80
CA GLU A 298 3.94 -23.00 -23.97
C GLU A 298 3.40 -22.44 -25.29
N PRO A 299 3.64 -23.07 -26.47
CA PRO A 299 3.07 -22.57 -27.74
C PRO A 299 1.54 -22.49 -27.74
N LEU A 300 0.87 -23.42 -27.02
CA LEU A 300 -0.58 -23.38 -26.88
C LEU A 300 -1.02 -22.16 -26.05
N ARG A 301 -0.37 -21.92 -24.92
CA ARG A 301 -0.65 -20.72 -24.10
C ARG A 301 -0.40 -19.43 -24.88
N GLN A 302 0.72 -19.36 -25.59
CA GLN A 302 1.07 -18.21 -26.45
C GLN A 302 0.00 -17.92 -27.49
N ALA A 303 -0.52 -18.95 -28.17
CA ALA A 303 -1.60 -18.81 -29.13
C ALA A 303 -2.90 -18.31 -28.49
N LEU A 304 -3.33 -18.94 -27.38
CA LEU A 304 -4.55 -18.54 -26.67
C LEU A 304 -4.43 -17.13 -26.07
N ALA A 305 -3.28 -16.77 -25.53
CA ALA A 305 -2.99 -15.44 -24.99
C ALA A 305 -3.06 -14.35 -26.06
N ALA A 306 -2.44 -14.60 -27.22
CA ALA A 306 -2.45 -13.65 -28.34
C ALA A 306 -3.87 -13.45 -28.91
N ILE A 307 -4.65 -14.53 -29.05
CA ILE A 307 -6.06 -14.43 -29.47
C ILE A 307 -6.87 -13.63 -28.45
N ALA A 308 -6.71 -13.88 -27.16
CA ALA A 308 -7.41 -13.13 -26.13
C ALA A 308 -7.08 -11.63 -26.19
N ARG A 309 -5.80 -11.26 -26.33
CA ARG A 309 -5.37 -9.86 -26.38
C ARG A 309 -5.76 -9.15 -27.68
N GLN A 310 -5.67 -9.83 -28.84
CA GLN A 310 -6.08 -9.25 -30.14
C GLN A 310 -7.59 -9.00 -30.22
N ASN A 311 -8.38 -9.69 -29.41
CA ASN A 311 -9.84 -9.55 -29.35
C ASN A 311 -10.30 -8.90 -28.03
N LEU A 312 -9.37 -8.27 -27.31
CA LEU A 312 -9.69 -7.58 -26.05
C LEU A 312 -10.59 -6.38 -26.33
N ASN A 313 -11.76 -6.39 -25.73
CA ASN A 313 -12.67 -5.26 -25.73
C ASN A 313 -12.77 -4.72 -24.29
N VAL A 314 -12.12 -3.59 -24.06
CA VAL A 314 -12.08 -2.96 -22.73
C VAL A 314 -13.49 -2.50 -22.36
N PRO A 315 -14.01 -2.85 -21.18
CA PRO A 315 -15.31 -2.37 -20.73
C PRO A 315 -15.39 -0.83 -20.72
N ASP A 316 -16.45 -0.26 -21.28
CA ASP A 316 -16.66 1.19 -21.36
C ASP A 316 -17.21 1.73 -20.01
N SER A 317 -16.46 1.53 -18.95
CA SER A 317 -16.83 1.97 -17.60
C SER A 317 -15.93 3.08 -17.05
N GLY A 318 -14.83 3.41 -17.75
CA GLY A 318 -13.77 4.27 -17.21
C GLY A 318 -12.92 3.63 -16.11
N LEU A 319 -13.33 2.44 -15.64
CA LEU A 319 -12.64 1.69 -14.58
C LEU A 319 -11.43 0.90 -15.08
N TYR A 320 -11.37 0.65 -16.37
CA TYR A 320 -10.32 -0.19 -16.97
C TYR A 320 -9.64 0.50 -18.15
N ALA A 321 -8.34 0.23 -18.29
CA ALA A 321 -7.56 0.56 -19.47
C ALA A 321 -6.78 -0.70 -19.92
N PRO A 322 -6.34 -0.79 -21.20
CA PRO A 322 -5.47 -1.88 -21.63
C PRO A 322 -4.19 -1.91 -20.77
N ALA A 323 -3.82 -3.08 -20.26
CA ALA A 323 -2.58 -3.23 -19.52
C ALA A 323 -1.37 -3.11 -20.45
N LYS A 324 -0.34 -2.37 -20.02
CA LYS A 324 0.95 -2.23 -20.73
C LYS A 324 1.98 -3.28 -20.30
N GLY A 325 1.70 -4.00 -19.23
CA GLY A 325 2.52 -5.05 -18.64
C GLY A 325 1.81 -5.63 -17.42
N LEU A 326 2.52 -6.49 -16.69
CA LEU A 326 2.02 -7.01 -15.42
C LEU A 326 2.13 -5.95 -14.31
N VAL A 327 3.26 -5.25 -14.28
CA VAL A 327 3.53 -4.18 -13.31
C VAL A 327 2.77 -2.93 -13.71
N PRO A 328 1.90 -2.36 -12.84
CA PRO A 328 1.16 -1.13 -13.13
C PRO A 328 2.07 0.08 -13.35
N ASP A 329 1.53 1.10 -14.05
CA ASP A 329 2.18 2.41 -14.18
C ASP A 329 2.28 3.09 -12.78
N GLY A 330 3.33 3.89 -12.57
CA GLY A 330 3.54 4.67 -11.36
C GLY A 330 4.37 3.98 -10.27
N LEU A 331 4.68 2.69 -10.43
CA LEU A 331 5.62 2.01 -9.54
C LEU A 331 7.06 2.45 -9.82
N THR A 332 7.83 2.61 -8.76
CA THR A 332 9.25 2.97 -8.85
C THR A 332 10.14 1.86 -8.30
N VAL A 333 11.35 1.77 -8.84
CA VAL A 333 12.42 0.91 -8.34
C VAL A 333 13.61 1.82 -8.03
N ASP A 334 13.95 1.96 -6.77
CA ASP A 334 15.03 2.83 -6.29
C ASP A 334 14.88 4.29 -6.79
N GLY A 335 13.64 4.79 -6.87
CA GLY A 335 13.32 6.14 -7.35
C GLY A 335 13.24 6.29 -8.88
N LEU A 336 13.48 5.23 -9.64
CA LEU A 336 13.31 5.22 -11.10
C LEU A 336 11.91 4.75 -11.46
N ASP A 337 11.23 5.46 -12.37
CA ASP A 337 9.97 4.99 -12.94
C ASP A 337 10.19 3.64 -13.63
N TYR A 338 9.59 2.60 -13.08
CA TYR A 338 9.81 1.23 -13.56
C TYR A 338 9.32 1.06 -14.99
N ARG A 339 8.13 1.53 -15.32
CA ARG A 339 7.55 1.32 -16.65
C ARG A 339 8.30 2.10 -17.74
N ALA A 340 8.76 3.31 -17.43
CA ALA A 340 9.61 4.07 -18.34
C ALA A 340 10.96 3.37 -18.62
N ALA A 341 11.52 2.69 -17.62
CA ALA A 341 12.77 1.95 -17.76
C ALA A 341 12.58 0.56 -18.40
N ALA A 342 11.49 -0.15 -18.08
CA ALA A 342 11.20 -1.50 -18.57
C ALA A 342 10.65 -1.53 -20.00
N GLY A 343 10.03 -0.47 -20.47
CA GLY A 343 9.38 -0.41 -21.79
C GLY A 343 8.12 -1.28 -21.88
N ASP A 344 7.85 -1.84 -23.06
CA ASP A 344 6.70 -2.71 -23.33
C ASP A 344 7.12 -4.19 -23.26
N PRO A 345 6.76 -4.92 -22.19
CA PRO A 345 7.14 -6.32 -22.01
C PRO A 345 6.17 -7.31 -22.67
N LEU A 346 5.12 -6.83 -23.33
CA LEU A 346 4.07 -7.69 -23.84
C LEU A 346 4.49 -8.42 -25.12
N PRO A 347 4.43 -9.77 -25.17
CA PRO A 347 4.84 -10.51 -26.35
C PRO A 347 3.93 -10.22 -27.54
N THR A 348 4.51 -10.10 -28.73
CA THR A 348 3.80 -9.92 -30.00
C THR A 348 3.85 -11.20 -30.82
N ILE A 349 2.67 -11.79 -31.10
CA ILE A 349 2.52 -12.98 -31.92
C ILE A 349 1.68 -12.60 -33.15
N ALA A 350 2.32 -12.62 -34.32
CA ALA A 350 1.72 -12.13 -35.54
C ALA A 350 0.59 -13.03 -36.06
N ASP A 351 0.75 -14.35 -35.99
CA ASP A 351 -0.23 -15.34 -36.44
C ASP A 351 -0.52 -16.38 -35.33
N PRO A 352 -1.39 -16.03 -34.39
CA PRO A 352 -1.71 -16.93 -33.28
C PRO A 352 -2.53 -18.16 -33.74
N GLN A 353 -3.27 -18.07 -34.85
CA GLN A 353 -4.04 -19.20 -35.36
C GLN A 353 -3.13 -20.29 -35.92
N SER A 354 -2.12 -19.92 -36.70
CA SER A 354 -1.12 -20.89 -37.19
C SER A 354 -0.33 -21.51 -36.02
N LEU A 355 0.07 -20.69 -35.07
CA LEU A 355 0.74 -21.19 -33.85
C LEU A 355 -0.15 -22.18 -33.08
N TYR A 356 -1.44 -21.90 -32.95
CA TYR A 356 -2.39 -22.82 -32.33
C TYR A 356 -2.49 -24.15 -33.09
N LEU A 357 -2.57 -24.12 -34.40
CA LEU A 357 -2.67 -25.33 -35.23
C LEU A 357 -1.41 -26.21 -35.11
N GLU A 358 -0.23 -25.60 -34.99
CA GLU A 358 1.02 -26.30 -34.74
C GLU A 358 1.06 -26.87 -33.33
N ALA A 359 0.71 -26.06 -32.32
CA ALA A 359 0.74 -26.45 -30.91
C ALA A 359 -0.19 -27.61 -30.57
N ARG A 360 -1.34 -27.71 -31.25
CA ARG A 360 -2.30 -28.79 -31.01
C ARG A 360 -1.98 -30.10 -31.73
N GLN A 361 -0.92 -30.18 -32.54
CA GLN A 361 -0.54 -31.43 -33.21
C GLN A 361 -0.28 -32.54 -32.17
N GLY A 362 -1.00 -33.64 -32.31
CA GLY A 362 -0.93 -34.75 -31.38
C GLY A 362 -1.85 -34.66 -30.15
N MET A 363 -2.59 -33.56 -29.98
CA MET A 363 -3.59 -33.39 -28.93
C MET A 363 -4.98 -33.86 -29.42
N ALA A 364 -5.71 -34.57 -28.58
CA ALA A 364 -7.11 -34.92 -28.85
C ALA A 364 -8.05 -33.82 -28.32
N THR A 365 -9.25 -33.73 -28.86
CA THR A 365 -10.28 -32.80 -28.35
C THR A 365 -10.64 -33.10 -26.88
N SER A 366 -10.55 -34.36 -26.48
CA SER A 366 -10.76 -34.80 -25.09
C SER A 366 -9.75 -34.18 -24.10
N ASP A 367 -8.56 -33.80 -24.54
CA ASP A 367 -7.52 -33.22 -23.67
C ASP A 367 -7.93 -31.82 -23.14
N PHE A 368 -8.85 -31.17 -23.83
CA PHE A 368 -9.47 -29.91 -23.39
C PHE A 368 -10.74 -30.11 -22.57
N SER A 369 -11.13 -31.36 -22.33
CA SER A 369 -12.30 -31.68 -21.50
C SER A 369 -12.04 -31.26 -20.06
N GLY A 370 -12.96 -30.49 -19.48
CA GLY A 370 -12.83 -30.00 -18.11
C GLY A 370 -11.98 -28.72 -17.95
N VAL A 371 -11.49 -28.13 -19.04
CA VAL A 371 -10.89 -26.79 -18.96
C VAL A 371 -11.99 -25.77 -18.66
N THR A 372 -11.80 -25.00 -17.58
CA THR A 372 -12.71 -23.95 -17.12
C THR A 372 -11.99 -22.60 -17.07
N LEU A 373 -12.72 -21.53 -17.33
CA LEU A 373 -12.30 -20.16 -17.11
C LEU A 373 -13.00 -19.61 -15.87
N LEU A 374 -12.27 -19.49 -14.76
CA LEU A 374 -12.78 -18.91 -13.52
C LEU A 374 -12.82 -17.40 -13.61
N VAL A 375 -13.91 -16.78 -13.12
CA VAL A 375 -14.09 -15.32 -13.08
C VAL A 375 -14.66 -14.93 -11.71
N PRO A 376 -14.08 -13.94 -11.01
CA PRO A 376 -14.67 -13.47 -9.75
C PRO A 376 -15.94 -12.66 -10.02
N LYS A 377 -17.02 -12.99 -9.29
CA LYS A 377 -18.34 -12.32 -9.44
C LYS A 377 -18.27 -10.82 -9.17
N GLU A 378 -17.47 -10.44 -8.16
CA GLU A 378 -17.36 -9.06 -7.70
C GLU A 378 -16.67 -8.14 -8.71
N ALA A 379 -15.93 -8.71 -9.67
CA ALA A 379 -15.19 -7.92 -10.67
C ALA A 379 -16.07 -7.37 -11.79
N GLY A 380 -17.24 -7.95 -12.05
CA GLY A 380 -18.10 -7.57 -13.17
C GLY A 380 -17.46 -7.81 -14.55
N LEU A 381 -16.50 -8.75 -14.65
CA LEU A 381 -15.73 -9.04 -15.86
C LEU A 381 -16.19 -10.31 -16.60
N THR A 382 -17.35 -10.85 -16.26
CA THR A 382 -17.91 -12.06 -16.90
C THR A 382 -18.12 -11.88 -18.41
N GLU A 383 -18.64 -10.72 -18.82
CA GLU A 383 -18.84 -10.43 -20.25
C GLU A 383 -17.50 -10.41 -21.01
N LEU A 384 -16.43 -9.86 -20.42
CA LEU A 384 -15.08 -9.91 -21.00
C LEU A 384 -14.58 -11.35 -21.14
N ALA A 385 -14.78 -12.19 -20.12
CA ALA A 385 -14.38 -13.61 -20.16
C ALA A 385 -15.15 -14.37 -21.25
N GLU A 386 -16.45 -14.12 -21.40
CA GLU A 386 -17.27 -14.69 -22.48
C GLU A 386 -16.83 -14.24 -23.88
N GLN A 387 -16.46 -12.97 -24.04
CA GLN A 387 -15.91 -12.44 -25.30
C GLN A 387 -14.59 -13.14 -25.67
N ILE A 388 -13.67 -13.29 -24.72
CA ILE A 388 -12.42 -14.01 -24.93
C ILE A 388 -12.69 -15.47 -25.31
N ASN A 389 -13.59 -16.14 -24.59
CA ASN A 389 -13.99 -17.51 -24.87
C ASN A 389 -14.62 -17.65 -26.27
N GLY A 390 -15.45 -16.70 -26.68
CA GLY A 390 -16.00 -16.60 -28.02
C GLY A 390 -14.94 -16.42 -29.12
N ALA A 391 -13.86 -15.68 -28.83
CA ALA A 391 -12.73 -15.54 -29.76
C ALA A 391 -11.96 -16.87 -29.90
N TRP A 392 -11.74 -17.59 -28.80
CA TRP A 392 -11.15 -18.95 -28.84
C TRP A 392 -12.04 -19.93 -29.59
N GLN A 393 -13.36 -19.88 -29.40
CA GLN A 393 -14.29 -20.70 -30.16
C GLN A 393 -14.21 -20.43 -31.66
N LYS A 394 -14.20 -19.16 -32.05
CA LYS A 394 -14.18 -18.73 -33.46
C LYS A 394 -12.86 -19.09 -34.16
N GLN A 395 -11.72 -18.92 -33.50
CA GLN A 395 -10.40 -19.06 -34.11
C GLN A 395 -9.77 -20.45 -33.90
N CYS A 396 -10.10 -21.13 -32.81
CA CYS A 396 -9.50 -22.40 -32.42
C CYS A 396 -10.51 -23.55 -32.33
N SER A 397 -11.81 -23.28 -32.47
CA SER A 397 -12.88 -24.24 -32.16
C SER A 397 -12.82 -24.79 -30.74
N LEU A 398 -12.28 -24.01 -29.79
CA LEU A 398 -12.24 -24.30 -28.37
C LEU A 398 -13.28 -23.44 -27.66
N PHE A 399 -14.12 -24.08 -26.86
CA PHE A 399 -15.08 -23.40 -26.01
C PHE A 399 -14.97 -23.97 -24.61
N PHE A 400 -14.58 -23.13 -23.66
CA PHE A 400 -14.41 -23.49 -22.28
C PHE A 400 -15.63 -23.10 -21.43
N SER A 401 -15.87 -23.80 -20.34
CA SER A 401 -16.90 -23.39 -19.39
C SER A 401 -16.43 -22.14 -18.64
N VAL A 402 -17.24 -21.09 -18.62
CA VAL A 402 -17.03 -19.92 -17.77
C VAL A 402 -17.72 -20.17 -16.43
N GLU A 403 -16.98 -20.10 -15.33
CA GLU A 403 -17.46 -20.34 -13.97
C GLU A 403 -17.25 -19.08 -13.13
N GLU A 404 -18.36 -18.48 -12.69
CA GLU A 404 -18.33 -17.36 -11.74
C GLU A 404 -18.21 -17.88 -10.32
N VAL A 405 -17.18 -17.43 -9.60
CA VAL A 405 -16.92 -17.78 -8.21
C VAL A 405 -16.76 -16.53 -7.33
N PRO A 406 -17.03 -16.61 -6.03
CA PRO A 406 -16.66 -15.55 -5.11
C PRO A 406 -15.15 -15.29 -5.11
N GLN A 407 -14.71 -14.05 -4.88
CA GLN A 407 -13.27 -13.69 -4.87
C GLN A 407 -12.48 -14.56 -3.86
N GLU A 408 -13.07 -14.87 -2.71
CA GLU A 408 -12.42 -15.72 -1.70
C GLU A 408 -12.17 -17.14 -2.23
N GLU A 409 -13.15 -17.70 -2.94
CA GLU A 409 -13.03 -19.02 -3.57
C GLU A 409 -11.97 -19.01 -4.69
N LEU A 410 -11.95 -17.96 -5.53
CA LEU A 410 -10.91 -17.79 -6.54
C LEU A 410 -9.52 -17.81 -5.90
N ASN A 411 -9.32 -17.04 -4.84
CA ASN A 411 -8.03 -16.96 -4.12
C ASN A 411 -7.62 -18.34 -3.56
N ALA A 412 -8.56 -19.09 -2.99
CA ALA A 412 -8.30 -20.42 -2.47
C ALA A 412 -7.92 -21.42 -3.58
N ARG A 413 -8.62 -21.38 -4.73
CA ARG A 413 -8.31 -22.23 -5.88
C ARG A 413 -6.96 -21.86 -6.52
N LEU A 414 -6.63 -20.58 -6.62
CA LEU A 414 -5.31 -20.12 -7.09
C LEU A 414 -4.20 -20.62 -6.18
N ALA A 415 -4.33 -20.42 -4.87
CA ALA A 415 -3.33 -20.83 -3.89
C ALA A 415 -3.10 -22.36 -3.86
N SER A 416 -4.15 -23.15 -4.13
CA SER A 416 -4.07 -24.63 -4.16
C SER A 416 -3.75 -25.20 -5.55
N GLY A 417 -3.64 -24.37 -6.60
CA GLY A 417 -3.47 -24.80 -7.99
C GLY A 417 -4.69 -25.53 -8.58
N GLN A 418 -5.87 -25.42 -7.95
CA GLN A 418 -7.12 -26.08 -8.38
C GLN A 418 -7.90 -25.24 -9.40
N TYR A 419 -7.25 -24.90 -10.48
CA TYR A 419 -7.86 -24.19 -11.61
C TYR A 419 -7.15 -24.59 -12.91
N THR A 420 -7.76 -24.25 -14.05
CA THR A 420 -7.14 -24.40 -15.37
C THR A 420 -6.82 -23.05 -16.00
N ILE A 421 -7.82 -22.19 -16.16
CA ILE A 421 -7.66 -20.78 -16.56
C ILE A 421 -8.41 -19.94 -15.53
N ALA A 422 -7.85 -18.80 -15.15
CA ALA A 422 -8.52 -17.85 -14.27
C ALA A 422 -8.32 -16.42 -14.78
N LEU A 423 -9.35 -15.61 -14.72
CA LEU A 423 -9.24 -14.14 -14.81
C LEU A 423 -9.10 -13.61 -13.39
N ALA A 424 -7.90 -13.12 -13.04
CA ALA A 424 -7.57 -12.77 -11.67
C ALA A 424 -6.88 -11.41 -11.55
N PRO A 425 -7.08 -10.68 -10.43
CA PRO A 425 -6.37 -9.46 -10.13
C PRO A 425 -4.98 -9.78 -9.59
N ILE A 426 -3.95 -9.22 -10.20
CA ILE A 426 -2.58 -9.20 -9.66
C ILE A 426 -2.34 -7.81 -9.09
N ARG A 427 -2.12 -7.72 -7.79
CA ARG A 427 -2.01 -6.46 -7.07
C ARG A 427 -0.56 -6.10 -6.77
N ALA A 428 -0.27 -4.81 -6.85
CA ALA A 428 1.03 -4.24 -6.46
C ALA A 428 1.05 -3.92 -4.95
N GLU A 429 0.81 -4.91 -4.11
CA GLU A 429 0.82 -4.73 -2.66
C GLU A 429 2.19 -4.23 -2.18
N GLY A 430 2.19 -3.22 -1.32
CA GLY A 430 3.42 -2.61 -0.80
C GLY A 430 4.28 -1.88 -1.85
N GLY A 431 3.78 -1.68 -3.08
CA GLY A 431 4.49 -0.95 -4.13
C GLY A 431 5.76 -1.63 -4.65
N SER A 432 5.94 -2.92 -4.38
CA SER A 432 7.17 -3.64 -4.70
C SER A 432 7.05 -4.46 -5.99
N VAL A 433 7.76 -4.03 -7.04
CA VAL A 433 7.89 -4.80 -8.29
C VAL A 433 8.47 -6.19 -8.02
N TYR A 434 9.44 -6.28 -7.12
CA TYR A 434 10.03 -7.56 -6.71
C TYR A 434 8.97 -8.52 -6.15
N GLN A 435 8.14 -8.06 -5.20
CA GLN A 435 7.10 -8.88 -4.57
C GLN A 435 6.02 -9.29 -5.58
N MET A 436 5.65 -8.41 -6.52
CA MET A 436 4.73 -8.79 -7.61
C MET A 436 5.27 -9.96 -8.42
N LEU A 437 6.54 -9.91 -8.82
CA LEU A 437 7.18 -10.94 -9.63
C LEU A 437 7.45 -12.21 -8.81
N GLN A 438 7.73 -12.09 -7.51
CA GLN A 438 7.99 -13.23 -6.63
C GLN A 438 6.80 -14.19 -6.50
N GLN A 439 5.56 -13.72 -6.68
CA GLN A 439 4.34 -14.55 -6.67
C GLN A 439 4.38 -15.69 -7.71
N PHE A 440 5.24 -15.61 -8.72
CA PHE A 440 5.39 -16.60 -9.78
C PHE A 440 6.58 -17.54 -9.57
N THR A 441 7.35 -17.38 -8.49
CA THR A 441 8.37 -18.35 -8.08
C THR A 441 7.78 -19.47 -7.24
N ALA A 442 8.48 -20.60 -7.13
CA ALA A 442 8.05 -21.70 -6.26
C ALA A 442 7.98 -21.26 -4.79
N GLU A 443 8.89 -20.42 -4.35
CA GLU A 443 8.93 -19.85 -2.98
C GLU A 443 7.77 -18.88 -2.72
N GLY A 444 7.35 -18.14 -3.74
CA GLY A 444 6.19 -17.21 -3.68
C GLY A 444 4.83 -17.88 -3.84
N GLY A 445 4.77 -19.22 -3.88
CA GLY A 445 3.53 -19.98 -4.04
C GLY A 445 3.16 -20.33 -5.49
N SER A 446 3.95 -19.87 -6.47
CA SER A 446 3.80 -20.18 -7.91
C SER A 446 2.36 -20.18 -8.41
N LEU A 447 1.74 -19.00 -8.46
CA LEU A 447 0.32 -18.85 -8.87
C LEU A 447 -0.06 -19.61 -10.15
N THR A 448 0.89 -19.83 -11.07
CA THR A 448 0.64 -20.43 -12.38
C THR A 448 1.39 -21.76 -12.62
N GLY A 449 2.11 -22.27 -11.61
CA GLY A 449 3.01 -23.40 -11.80
C GLY A 449 4.23 -23.08 -12.68
N TYR A 450 4.56 -21.79 -12.86
CA TYR A 450 5.73 -21.35 -13.62
C TYR A 450 7.01 -21.69 -12.85
N GLY A 451 7.64 -22.82 -13.20
CA GLY A 451 8.86 -23.34 -12.58
C GLY A 451 10.08 -23.05 -13.44
N ASN A 452 10.60 -21.81 -13.44
CA ASN A 452 11.78 -21.44 -14.22
C ASN A 452 12.93 -21.05 -13.29
N ALA A 453 13.98 -21.87 -13.25
CA ALA A 453 15.15 -21.67 -12.39
C ALA A 453 15.90 -20.37 -12.72
N LEU A 454 16.06 -20.03 -14.01
CA LEU A 454 16.73 -18.80 -14.44
C LEU A 454 15.96 -17.55 -14.01
N TYR A 455 14.61 -17.61 -14.07
CA TYR A 455 13.75 -16.54 -13.56
C TYR A 455 13.98 -16.33 -12.06
N THR A 456 13.93 -17.40 -11.28
CA THR A 456 14.12 -17.34 -9.81
C THR A 456 15.52 -16.82 -9.45
N GLU A 457 16.57 -17.27 -10.14
CA GLU A 457 17.95 -16.81 -9.92
C GLU A 457 18.09 -15.31 -10.26
N ARG A 458 17.55 -14.87 -11.41
CA ARG A 458 17.58 -13.47 -11.83
C ARG A 458 16.81 -12.56 -10.87
N LEU A 459 15.66 -13.01 -10.41
CA LEU A 459 14.86 -12.26 -9.43
C LEU A 459 15.63 -12.12 -8.10
N ALA A 460 16.25 -13.21 -7.60
CA ALA A 460 17.09 -13.17 -6.41
C ALA A 460 18.31 -12.24 -6.59
N LEU A 461 18.94 -12.26 -7.78
CA LEU A 461 20.04 -11.35 -8.10
C LEU A 461 19.59 -9.88 -8.06
N SER A 462 18.37 -9.57 -8.51
CA SER A 462 17.84 -8.20 -8.48
C SER A 462 17.75 -7.63 -7.07
N ALA A 463 17.53 -8.47 -6.06
CA ALA A 463 17.50 -8.05 -4.66
C ALA A 463 18.88 -7.61 -4.13
N GLN A 464 19.96 -8.02 -4.79
CA GLN A 464 21.35 -7.67 -4.45
C GLN A 464 21.88 -6.47 -5.24
N GLN A 465 21.08 -5.93 -6.17
CA GLN A 465 21.45 -4.80 -7.03
C GLN A 465 20.69 -3.54 -6.67
N THR A 466 21.10 -2.41 -7.24
CA THR A 466 20.50 -1.10 -6.98
C THR A 466 20.30 -0.31 -8.27
N GLY A 467 19.41 0.68 -8.23
CA GLY A 467 19.19 1.66 -9.30
C GLY A 467 18.82 1.00 -10.63
N SER A 468 19.44 1.46 -11.71
CA SER A 468 19.14 0.99 -13.07
C SER A 468 19.41 -0.49 -13.29
N THR A 469 20.45 -1.05 -12.65
CA THR A 469 20.77 -2.48 -12.76
C THR A 469 19.66 -3.35 -12.15
N ARG A 470 19.15 -2.97 -10.97
CA ARG A 470 18.01 -3.64 -10.34
C ARG A 470 16.77 -3.54 -11.20
N CYS A 471 16.47 -2.34 -11.69
CA CYS A 471 15.33 -2.10 -12.57
C CYS A 471 15.41 -2.96 -13.83
N GLN A 472 16.59 -3.06 -14.45
CA GLN A 472 16.81 -3.89 -15.63
C GLN A 472 16.55 -5.38 -15.34
N LEU A 473 17.11 -5.93 -14.25
CA LEU A 473 16.91 -7.34 -13.89
C LEU A 473 15.43 -7.67 -13.63
N LEU A 474 14.71 -6.78 -12.96
CA LEU A 474 13.26 -6.92 -12.75
C LEU A 474 12.49 -6.87 -14.07
N SER A 475 12.87 -5.96 -14.98
CA SER A 475 12.31 -5.89 -16.32
C SER A 475 12.54 -7.17 -17.13
N GLU A 476 13.74 -7.73 -17.07
CA GLU A 476 14.05 -9.01 -17.72
C GLU A 476 13.23 -10.16 -17.12
N CYS A 477 12.94 -10.14 -15.81
CA CYS A 477 12.04 -11.10 -15.18
C CYS A 477 10.61 -10.93 -15.69
N GLU A 478 10.09 -9.71 -15.76
CA GLU A 478 8.74 -9.46 -16.27
C GLU A 478 8.62 -9.92 -17.73
N HIS A 479 9.58 -9.57 -18.60
CA HIS A 479 9.59 -10.02 -19.99
C HIS A 479 9.57 -11.55 -20.10
N GLN A 480 10.48 -12.24 -19.38
CA GLN A 480 10.56 -13.70 -19.41
C GLN A 480 9.28 -14.38 -18.92
N LEU A 481 8.64 -13.83 -17.87
CA LEU A 481 7.38 -14.32 -17.35
C LEU A 481 6.26 -14.16 -18.39
N LEU A 482 6.15 -13.00 -19.01
CA LEU A 482 5.11 -12.71 -19.99
C LEU A 482 5.31 -13.45 -21.32
N GLU A 483 6.55 -13.69 -21.74
CA GLU A 483 6.86 -14.55 -22.90
C GLU A 483 6.35 -15.98 -22.71
N SER A 484 6.39 -16.52 -21.49
CA SER A 484 5.85 -17.85 -21.18
C SER A 484 4.33 -17.95 -21.31
N CYS A 485 3.65 -16.81 -21.35
CA CYS A 485 2.20 -16.70 -21.33
C CYS A 485 1.51 -17.53 -20.23
N THR A 486 2.16 -17.73 -19.08
CA THR A 486 1.49 -18.30 -17.90
C THR A 486 0.65 -17.24 -17.20
N VAL A 487 1.04 -15.97 -17.31
CA VAL A 487 0.25 -14.79 -16.93
C VAL A 487 0.14 -13.86 -18.12
N VAL A 488 -1.08 -13.40 -18.40
CA VAL A 488 -1.40 -12.56 -19.58
C VAL A 488 -2.13 -11.31 -19.11
N PRO A 489 -1.42 -10.19 -18.95
CA PRO A 489 -2.04 -8.92 -18.58
C PRO A 489 -3.06 -8.49 -19.63
N LEU A 490 -4.27 -8.15 -19.20
CA LEU A 490 -5.36 -7.68 -20.04
C LEU A 490 -5.73 -6.23 -19.74
N LEU A 491 -6.09 -5.95 -18.49
CA LEU A 491 -6.61 -4.67 -18.06
C LEU A 491 -5.84 -4.13 -16.85
N ALA A 492 -5.54 -2.83 -16.86
CA ALA A 492 -5.13 -2.07 -15.70
C ALA A 492 -6.37 -1.43 -15.07
N GLN A 493 -6.65 -1.73 -13.80
CA GLN A 493 -7.76 -1.11 -13.07
C GLN A 493 -7.43 0.34 -12.73
N GLN A 494 -8.26 1.26 -13.18
CA GLN A 494 -8.09 2.70 -12.94
C GLN A 494 -8.80 3.09 -11.65
N LYS A 495 -8.08 3.70 -10.75
CA LYS A 495 -8.58 4.23 -9.47
C LYS A 495 -8.20 5.70 -9.35
N GLN A 496 -8.90 6.43 -8.51
CA GLN A 496 -8.65 7.84 -8.27
C GLN A 496 -8.73 8.15 -6.78
N LEU A 497 -7.82 9.00 -6.31
CA LEU A 497 -8.01 9.76 -5.09
C LEU A 497 -8.69 11.07 -5.49
N LEU A 498 -9.93 11.27 -5.11
CA LEU A 498 -10.66 12.51 -5.28
C LEU A 498 -10.36 13.45 -4.12
N LEU A 499 -10.23 14.74 -4.41
CA LEU A 499 -9.86 15.77 -3.43
C LEU A 499 -10.88 16.90 -3.45
N ALA A 500 -11.21 17.42 -2.27
CA ALA A 500 -11.94 18.68 -2.15
C ALA A 500 -11.08 19.84 -2.68
N ASP A 501 -11.74 20.91 -3.13
CA ASP A 501 -11.08 22.08 -3.67
C ASP A 501 -10.10 22.71 -2.66
N GLY A 502 -9.01 23.26 -3.17
CA GLY A 502 -7.99 23.96 -2.40
C GLY A 502 -6.98 23.05 -1.69
N ILE A 503 -7.16 21.72 -1.64
CA ILE A 503 -6.21 20.81 -0.97
C ILE A 503 -4.97 20.62 -1.83
N ARG A 504 -3.78 20.87 -1.25
CA ARG A 504 -2.45 20.73 -1.86
C ARG A 504 -1.45 20.16 -0.86
N GLY A 505 -0.29 19.69 -1.33
CA GLY A 505 0.82 19.23 -0.48
C GLY A 505 0.53 17.93 0.29
N LEU A 506 -0.57 17.24 -0.01
CA LEU A 506 -0.89 15.93 0.53
C LEU A 506 0.07 14.88 -0.05
N VAL A 507 0.66 14.06 0.80
CA VAL A 507 1.39 12.86 0.38
C VAL A 507 0.44 11.67 0.45
N PHE A 508 0.24 11.03 -0.70
CA PHE A 508 -0.59 9.85 -0.84
C PHE A 508 0.18 8.78 -1.61
N ASP A 509 0.27 7.58 -1.07
CA ASP A 509 0.82 6.43 -1.76
C ASP A 509 -0.31 5.40 -1.98
N PRO A 510 -0.68 5.12 -3.24
CA PRO A 510 -1.75 4.18 -3.54
C PRO A 510 -1.39 2.71 -3.25
N PHE A 511 -0.11 2.39 -3.10
CA PHE A 511 0.38 1.04 -2.91
C PHE A 511 0.58 0.67 -1.44
N THR A 512 0.71 1.69 -0.60
CA THR A 512 0.86 1.55 0.86
C THR A 512 -0.20 2.42 1.54
N PRO A 513 -0.60 2.14 2.77
CA PRO A 513 -1.61 2.94 3.47
C PRO A 513 -1.03 4.28 3.97
N VAL A 514 -0.41 5.06 3.07
CA VAL A 514 0.17 6.37 3.40
C VAL A 514 -0.78 7.49 3.01
N LEU A 515 -1.15 8.30 3.99
CA LEU A 515 -1.86 9.57 3.85
C LEU A 515 -1.25 10.56 4.86
N ASP A 516 -0.26 11.32 4.42
CA ASP A 516 0.47 12.26 5.28
C ASP A 516 0.10 13.70 4.97
N LEU A 517 -0.31 14.43 6.02
CA LEU A 517 -0.74 15.82 5.97
C LEU A 517 0.30 16.81 6.48
N THR A 518 1.54 16.35 6.70
CA THR A 518 2.60 17.20 7.28
C THR A 518 2.78 18.50 6.50
N TYR A 519 2.73 18.45 5.18
CA TYR A 519 2.88 19.60 4.27
C TYR A 519 1.56 20.01 3.60
N ALA A 520 0.43 19.40 4.00
CA ALA A 520 -0.84 19.64 3.35
C ALA A 520 -1.41 21.02 3.69
N GLU A 521 -1.90 21.72 2.66
CA GLU A 521 -2.54 23.03 2.71
C GLU A 521 -3.99 22.94 2.24
N LYS A 522 -4.81 23.88 2.68
CA LYS A 522 -6.15 24.10 2.18
C LYS A 522 -6.38 25.60 2.01
N ASP A 523 -6.64 26.05 0.77
CA ASP A 523 -6.98 27.45 0.45
C ASP A 523 -8.37 27.83 0.92
#